data_e26731d62a12b3450ee88dce2c4e3b35
#
_entry.id   e26731d62a12b3450ee88dce2c4e3b35
#
_cell.length_a   1.000
_cell.length_b   1.000
_cell.length_c   1.000
_cell.angle_alpha   90.00
_cell.angle_beta   90.00
_cell.angle_gamma   90.00
#
_symmetry.space_group_name_H-M   'P 1'
#
loop_
_entity.id
_entity.type
_entity.pdbx_description
1 polymer ?
#
loop_
_entity_poly.entity_id
_entity_poly.type
_entity_poly.pdbx_seq_one_letter_code
_entity_poly.pdbx_strand_id
1 'polypeptide(L)'
;MVVLLSKSQNDLALGADTLFLAVNILDRYSSKRIVKRCHCKLLGGVALLLASKYLNRLSTASSFRERCCLFSGYELQDITQMEKMVLLTLDYLVGFPAVIGFMQIELLNFQQSKPLYDMVLYICELTLCHSEFVSKPAALIAKAAVDIASRLIGRPLGQGEASMDTGDEVRRLLPRISKTLSKPPRALFYKYAREERSRVALAVGGYQPECGSTYRRYQKACSLV
;
A
#
# COMPACT_ATOMS: atom_id res chain seq x y z
N MET A 1 11.90 -4.89 -2.81
CA MET A 1 11.67 -3.63 -3.54
C MET A 1 10.56 -2.82 -2.86
N VAL A 2 9.34 -3.32 -2.73
CA VAL A 2 8.18 -2.59 -2.14
C VAL A 2 8.49 -1.98 -0.77
N VAL A 3 9.12 -2.72 0.14
CA VAL A 3 9.51 -2.23 1.48
C VAL A 3 10.45 -1.01 1.38
N LEU A 4 11.35 -1.00 0.41
CA LEU A 4 12.25 0.12 0.16
C LEU A 4 11.47 1.34 -0.34
N LEU A 5 10.52 1.13 -1.27
CA LEU A 5 9.64 2.20 -1.78
C LEU A 5 8.75 2.77 -0.69
N SER A 6 8.18 1.94 0.18
CA SER A 6 7.38 2.39 1.32
C SER A 6 8.19 3.23 2.31
N LYS A 7 9.46 2.86 2.56
CA LYS A 7 10.36 3.67 3.38
C LYS A 7 10.64 5.02 2.71
N SER A 8 11.03 5.02 1.44
CA SER A 8 11.33 6.26 0.69
C SER A 8 10.12 7.16 0.57
N GLN A 9 8.92 6.61 0.36
CA GLN A 9 7.67 7.35 0.34
C GLN A 9 7.44 8.06 1.68
N ASN A 10 7.69 7.39 2.79
CA ASN A 10 7.54 7.97 4.11
C ASN A 10 8.61 9.05 4.40
N ASP A 11 9.87 8.78 4.06
CA ASP A 11 10.99 9.73 4.26
C ASP A 11 10.82 11.01 3.40
N LEU A 12 10.12 10.91 2.28
CA LEU A 12 9.83 12.00 1.35
C LEU A 12 8.46 12.66 1.62
N ALA A 13 7.73 12.23 2.65
CA ALA A 13 6.38 12.69 2.98
C ALA A 13 5.38 12.67 1.80
N LEU A 14 5.49 11.65 0.94
CA LEU A 14 4.59 11.47 -0.20
C LEU A 14 3.28 10.82 0.25
N GLY A 15 2.19 11.08 -0.47
CA GLY A 15 0.90 10.44 -0.24
C GLY A 15 0.97 8.91 -0.40
N ALA A 16 0.05 8.20 0.23
CA ALA A 16 -0.03 6.74 0.10
C ALA A 16 -0.36 6.32 -1.34
N ASP A 17 -1.18 7.08 -2.04
CA ASP A 17 -1.52 6.93 -3.45
C ASP A 17 -0.28 6.89 -4.36
N THR A 18 0.73 7.69 -4.05
CA THR A 18 2.01 7.69 -4.77
C THR A 18 2.71 6.34 -4.67
N LEU A 19 2.70 5.69 -3.50
CA LEU A 19 3.30 4.38 -3.32
C LEU A 19 2.59 3.30 -4.15
N PHE A 20 1.25 3.27 -4.10
CA PHE A 20 0.46 2.29 -4.84
C PHE A 20 0.63 2.46 -6.35
N LEU A 21 0.64 3.69 -6.85
CA LEU A 21 0.89 3.95 -8.26
C LEU A 21 2.33 3.59 -8.66
N ALA A 22 3.32 3.90 -7.84
CA ALA A 22 4.71 3.54 -8.10
C ALA A 22 4.93 2.02 -8.19
N VAL A 23 4.30 1.24 -7.29
CA VAL A 23 4.36 -0.22 -7.34
C VAL A 23 3.67 -0.74 -8.60
N ASN A 24 2.52 -0.18 -8.98
CA ASN A 24 1.84 -0.55 -10.21
C ASN A 24 2.68 -0.28 -11.47
N ILE A 25 3.34 0.89 -11.54
CA ILE A 25 4.27 1.22 -12.63
C ILE A 25 5.40 0.18 -12.70
N LEU A 26 5.98 -0.16 -11.54
CA LEU A 26 7.07 -1.11 -11.42
C LEU A 26 6.64 -2.51 -11.89
N ASP A 27 5.49 -2.99 -11.46
CA ASP A 27 4.96 -4.31 -11.82
C ASP A 27 4.65 -4.40 -13.31
N ARG A 28 4.01 -3.38 -13.88
CA ARG A 28 3.69 -3.30 -15.31
C ARG A 28 4.95 -3.22 -16.17
N TYR A 29 5.95 -2.44 -15.77
CA TYR A 29 7.23 -2.38 -16.47
C TYR A 29 7.94 -3.73 -16.43
N SER A 30 8.02 -4.35 -15.25
CA SER A 30 8.69 -5.62 -15.05
C SER A 30 8.00 -6.79 -15.76
N SER A 31 6.69 -6.69 -16.02
CA SER A 31 5.98 -7.68 -16.83
C SER A 31 6.33 -7.62 -18.32
N LYS A 32 6.76 -6.46 -18.82
CA LYS A 32 7.14 -6.24 -20.22
C LYS A 32 8.65 -6.29 -20.47
N ARG A 33 9.48 -6.09 -19.44
CA ARG A 33 10.94 -5.96 -19.55
C ARG A 33 11.68 -6.70 -18.43
N ILE A 34 12.75 -7.40 -18.80
CA ILE A 34 13.65 -8.02 -17.82
C ILE A 34 14.48 -6.92 -17.15
N VAL A 35 14.41 -6.84 -15.82
CA VAL A 35 15.15 -5.87 -15.02
C VAL A 35 16.34 -6.53 -14.34
N LYS A 36 17.55 -6.07 -14.63
CA LYS A 36 18.74 -6.52 -13.92
C LYS A 36 18.69 -6.12 -12.46
N ARG A 37 19.16 -6.97 -11.57
CA ARG A 37 19.11 -6.74 -10.11
C ARG A 37 19.78 -5.44 -9.68
N CYS A 38 20.87 -5.04 -10.34
CA CYS A 38 21.54 -3.74 -10.09
C CYS A 38 20.65 -2.55 -10.41
N HIS A 39 19.78 -2.62 -11.43
CA HIS A 39 18.91 -1.52 -11.84
C HIS A 39 17.58 -1.46 -11.05
N CYS A 40 17.32 -2.41 -10.15
CA CYS A 40 16.06 -2.43 -9.40
C CYS A 40 15.85 -1.16 -8.55
N LYS A 41 16.92 -0.62 -7.92
CA LYS A 41 16.83 0.62 -7.14
C LYS A 41 16.54 1.82 -8.03
N LEU A 42 17.21 1.91 -9.18
CA LEU A 42 16.99 2.95 -10.16
C LEU A 42 15.54 2.95 -10.64
N LEU A 43 15.05 1.79 -11.07
CA LEU A 43 13.66 1.63 -11.52
C LEU A 43 12.66 2.00 -10.42
N GLY A 44 12.91 1.58 -9.17
CA GLY A 44 12.06 1.92 -8.05
C GLY A 44 12.00 3.44 -7.78
N GLY A 45 13.16 4.11 -7.81
CA GLY A 45 13.24 5.58 -7.67
C GLY A 45 12.50 6.30 -8.80
N VAL A 46 12.66 5.83 -10.03
CA VAL A 46 11.97 6.39 -11.21
C VAL A 46 10.46 6.14 -11.14
N ALA A 47 10.02 4.97 -10.69
CA ALA A 47 8.59 4.69 -10.52
C ALA A 47 7.95 5.64 -9.48
N LEU A 48 8.63 5.90 -8.35
CA LEU A 48 8.18 6.90 -7.37
C LEU A 48 8.16 8.31 -7.96
N LEU A 49 9.20 8.68 -8.75
CA LEU A 49 9.27 9.98 -9.41
C LEU A 49 8.10 10.18 -10.37
N LEU A 50 7.81 9.19 -11.23
CA LEU A 50 6.70 9.24 -12.18
C LEU A 50 5.35 9.31 -11.46
N ALA A 51 5.15 8.49 -10.43
CA ALA A 51 3.93 8.52 -9.64
C ALA A 51 3.73 9.87 -8.94
N SER A 52 4.80 10.45 -8.37
CA SER A 52 4.77 11.75 -7.74
C SER A 52 4.43 12.87 -8.73
N LYS A 53 5.03 12.88 -9.93
CA LYS A 53 4.72 13.83 -10.99
C LYS A 53 3.26 13.72 -11.43
N TYR A 54 2.74 12.50 -11.53
CA TYR A 54 1.38 12.25 -11.98
C TYR A 54 0.32 12.71 -10.97
N LEU A 55 0.55 12.47 -9.67
CA LEU A 55 -0.43 12.71 -8.62
C LEU A 55 -0.29 14.09 -7.97
N ASN A 56 0.93 14.57 -7.74
CA ASN A 56 1.20 15.69 -6.82
C ASN A 56 1.56 17.01 -7.48
N ARG A 57 1.44 17.13 -8.78
CA ARG A 57 1.74 18.41 -9.44
C ARG A 57 3.17 18.97 -9.20
N LEU A 58 3.71 19.55 -10.20
CA LEU A 58 5.00 20.12 -10.56
C LEU A 58 5.90 20.79 -9.49
N SER A 59 5.44 21.17 -8.32
CA SER A 59 6.23 21.98 -7.36
C SER A 59 7.38 21.23 -6.66
N THR A 60 7.38 19.90 -6.69
CA THR A 60 8.38 19.07 -6.00
C THR A 60 9.31 18.30 -6.95
N ALA A 61 9.12 18.41 -8.26
CA ALA A 61 9.80 17.56 -9.24
C ALA A 61 11.33 17.73 -9.30
N SER A 62 11.86 18.95 -9.16
CA SER A 62 13.30 19.19 -9.20
C SER A 62 14.01 18.70 -7.95
N SER A 63 13.52 19.06 -6.77
CA SER A 63 14.07 18.58 -5.50
C SER A 63 13.90 17.08 -5.33
N PHE A 64 12.87 16.50 -5.94
CA PHE A 64 12.64 15.05 -5.90
C PHE A 64 13.61 14.29 -6.80
N ARG A 65 14.00 14.83 -7.97
CA ARG A 65 15.03 14.23 -8.81
C ARG A 65 16.37 14.13 -8.10
N GLU A 66 16.80 15.20 -7.43
CA GLU A 66 18.03 15.19 -6.62
C GLU A 66 17.98 14.14 -5.51
N ARG A 67 16.84 14.02 -4.82
CA ARG A 67 16.64 12.99 -3.81
C ARG A 67 16.61 11.57 -4.39
N CYS A 68 16.08 11.38 -5.61
CA CYS A 68 16.15 10.11 -6.32
C CYS A 68 17.60 9.73 -6.62
N CYS A 69 18.47 10.68 -7.01
CA CYS A 69 19.89 10.46 -7.19
C CYS A 69 20.53 9.97 -5.89
N LEU A 70 20.29 10.67 -4.79
CA LEU A 70 20.81 10.31 -3.47
C LEU A 70 20.34 8.92 -3.00
N PHE A 71 19.06 8.61 -3.21
CA PHE A 71 18.46 7.34 -2.82
C PHE A 71 18.93 6.16 -3.66
N SER A 72 19.02 6.35 -4.97
CA SER A 72 19.36 5.28 -5.92
C SER A 72 20.87 5.07 -6.05
N GLY A 73 21.67 6.11 -5.81
CA GLY A 73 23.11 6.15 -6.06
C GLY A 73 23.46 6.24 -7.56
N TYR A 74 22.51 6.72 -8.37
CA TYR A 74 22.67 6.92 -9.83
C TYR A 74 22.68 8.40 -10.18
N GLU A 75 23.29 8.73 -11.30
CA GLU A 75 23.36 10.10 -11.82
C GLU A 75 22.01 10.54 -12.43
N LEU A 76 21.85 11.86 -12.58
CA LEU A 76 20.64 12.45 -13.15
C LEU A 76 20.36 11.96 -14.56
N GLN A 77 21.41 11.67 -15.33
CA GLN A 77 21.31 11.16 -16.70
C GLN A 77 20.69 9.76 -16.71
N ASP A 78 21.11 8.87 -15.80
CA ASP A 78 20.55 7.52 -15.68
C ASP A 78 19.07 7.56 -15.32
N ILE A 79 18.70 8.44 -14.37
CA ILE A 79 17.31 8.64 -13.97
C ILE A 79 16.47 9.11 -15.15
N THR A 80 16.95 10.10 -15.91
CA THR A 80 16.24 10.65 -17.08
C THR A 80 16.09 9.60 -18.18
N GLN A 81 17.12 8.81 -18.42
CA GLN A 81 17.08 7.72 -19.41
C GLN A 81 16.11 6.63 -18.97
N MET A 82 16.17 6.21 -17.72
CA MET A 82 15.23 5.20 -17.18
C MET A 82 13.80 5.70 -17.19
N GLU A 83 13.55 6.98 -16.86
CA GLU A 83 12.24 7.60 -16.92
C GLU A 83 11.65 7.51 -18.35
N LYS A 84 12.44 7.89 -19.36
CA LYS A 84 12.06 7.77 -20.76
C LYS A 84 11.74 6.32 -21.15
N MET A 85 12.58 5.38 -20.73
CA MET A 85 12.37 3.94 -21.02
C MET A 85 11.08 3.42 -20.39
N VAL A 86 10.78 3.81 -19.13
CA VAL A 86 9.53 3.42 -18.45
C VAL A 86 8.33 3.97 -19.18
N LEU A 87 8.33 5.27 -19.51
CA LEU A 87 7.23 5.91 -20.22
C LEU A 87 6.97 5.27 -21.58
N LEU A 88 8.01 5.04 -22.38
CA LEU A 88 7.89 4.37 -23.68
C LEU A 88 7.38 2.93 -23.56
N THR A 89 7.85 2.18 -22.55
CA THR A 89 7.43 0.79 -22.35
C THR A 89 5.96 0.69 -21.91
N LEU A 90 5.46 1.70 -21.20
CA LEU A 90 4.08 1.78 -20.74
C LEU A 90 3.17 2.59 -21.67
N ASP A 91 3.65 2.96 -22.88
CA ASP A 91 2.90 3.74 -23.87
C ASP A 91 2.35 5.05 -23.27
N TYR A 92 3.13 5.67 -22.35
CA TYR A 92 2.75 6.86 -21.58
C TYR A 92 1.51 6.70 -20.69
N LEU A 93 0.97 5.50 -20.56
CA LEU A 93 -0.18 5.21 -19.71
C LEU A 93 0.29 5.02 -18.24
N VAL A 94 0.53 6.12 -17.55
CA VAL A 94 1.00 6.12 -16.15
C VAL A 94 -0.16 5.88 -15.19
N GLY A 95 -1.31 6.53 -15.42
CA GLY A 95 -2.48 6.44 -14.55
C GLY A 95 -3.05 5.03 -14.43
N PHE A 96 -3.36 4.63 -13.20
CA PHE A 96 -4.02 3.35 -12.90
C PHE A 96 -4.91 3.50 -11.66
N PRO A 97 -6.14 2.93 -11.66
CA PRO A 97 -7.00 2.95 -10.49
C PRO A 97 -6.35 2.14 -9.36
N ALA A 98 -5.77 2.84 -8.40
CA ALA A 98 -5.10 2.24 -7.26
C ALA A 98 -6.10 1.78 -6.19
N VAL A 99 -5.67 0.84 -5.35
CA VAL A 99 -6.45 0.32 -4.21
C VAL A 99 -6.99 1.44 -3.31
N ILE A 100 -6.26 2.56 -3.20
CA ILE A 100 -6.64 3.72 -2.37
C ILE A 100 -7.99 4.31 -2.78
N GLY A 101 -8.26 4.48 -4.07
CA GLY A 101 -9.55 5.02 -4.54
C GLY A 101 -10.71 4.12 -4.16
N PHE A 102 -10.57 2.81 -4.34
CA PHE A 102 -11.58 1.82 -3.92
C PHE A 102 -11.73 1.76 -2.40
N MET A 103 -10.63 1.84 -1.65
CA MET A 103 -10.64 1.92 -0.20
C MET A 103 -11.44 3.13 0.30
N GLN A 104 -11.25 4.29 -0.33
CA GLN A 104 -11.99 5.50 0.02
C GLN A 104 -13.49 5.35 -0.23
N ILE A 105 -13.88 4.74 -1.36
CA ILE A 105 -15.28 4.45 -1.69
C ILE A 105 -15.90 3.49 -0.65
N GLU A 106 -15.22 2.40 -0.32
CA GLU A 106 -15.70 1.45 0.69
C GLU A 106 -15.84 2.09 2.07
N LEU A 107 -14.93 3.01 2.43
CA LEU A 107 -14.98 3.71 3.72
C LEU A 107 -16.08 4.77 3.81
N LEU A 108 -16.70 5.21 2.70
CA LEU A 108 -17.84 6.14 2.74
C LEU A 108 -19.03 5.56 3.52
N ASN A 109 -19.19 4.24 3.53
CA ASN A 109 -20.25 3.54 4.23
C ASN A 109 -19.97 3.39 5.74
N PHE A 110 -18.82 3.86 6.22
CA PHE A 110 -18.42 3.75 7.62
C PHE A 110 -18.30 5.12 8.27
N GLN A 111 -18.54 5.14 9.58
CA GLN A 111 -18.16 6.29 10.38
C GLN A 111 -16.64 6.44 10.33
N GLN A 112 -16.15 7.39 9.54
CA GLN A 112 -14.74 7.58 9.27
C GLN A 112 -13.98 7.91 10.58
N SER A 113 -13.21 6.96 11.06
CA SER A 113 -12.28 7.18 12.16
C SER A 113 -10.85 7.01 11.65
N LYS A 114 -9.95 7.88 12.12
CA LYS A 114 -8.54 7.81 11.74
C LYS A 114 -7.94 6.41 11.98
N PRO A 115 -8.19 5.71 13.11
CA PRO A 115 -7.70 4.36 13.32
C PRO A 115 -8.21 3.36 12.29
N LEU A 116 -9.46 3.45 11.85
CA LEU A 116 -9.98 2.57 10.80
C LEU A 116 -9.26 2.81 9.48
N TYR A 117 -9.13 4.07 9.08
CA TYR A 117 -8.39 4.44 7.87
C TYR A 117 -6.95 3.94 7.89
N ASP A 118 -6.21 4.20 8.99
CA ASP A 118 -4.83 3.76 9.15
C ASP A 118 -4.70 2.23 9.14
N MET A 119 -5.66 1.51 9.72
CA MET A 119 -5.70 0.03 9.72
C MET A 119 -5.92 -0.51 8.30
N VAL A 120 -6.90 0.02 7.57
CA VAL A 120 -7.17 -0.40 6.18
C VAL A 120 -5.95 -0.12 5.31
N LEU A 121 -5.34 1.06 5.45
CA LEU A 121 -4.15 1.45 4.70
C LEU A 121 -2.97 0.51 5.01
N TYR A 122 -2.75 0.14 6.28
CA TYR A 122 -1.74 -0.81 6.69
C TYR A 122 -1.94 -2.17 6.01
N ILE A 123 -3.16 -2.69 6.02
CA ILE A 123 -3.50 -3.96 5.38
C ILE A 123 -3.25 -3.89 3.87
N CYS A 124 -3.69 -2.81 3.21
CA CYS A 124 -3.46 -2.61 1.78
C CYS A 124 -1.96 -2.52 1.44
N GLU A 125 -1.14 -1.81 2.22
CA GLU A 125 0.32 -1.76 2.00
C GLU A 125 0.99 -3.13 2.23
N LEU A 126 0.49 -3.93 3.15
CA LEU A 126 0.98 -5.30 3.35
C LEU A 126 0.76 -6.16 2.11
N THR A 127 -0.39 -6.04 1.44
CA THR A 127 -0.66 -6.81 0.22
C THR A 127 0.32 -6.50 -0.90
N LEU A 128 0.83 -5.25 -1.00
CA LEU A 128 1.86 -4.90 -1.98
C LEU A 128 3.18 -5.67 -1.80
N CYS A 129 3.45 -6.15 -0.59
CA CYS A 129 4.68 -6.90 -0.29
C CYS A 129 4.63 -8.37 -0.74
N HIS A 130 3.47 -8.86 -1.20
CA HIS A 130 3.25 -10.25 -1.53
C HIS A 130 2.78 -10.42 -2.98
N SER A 131 3.54 -11.19 -3.76
CA SER A 131 3.28 -11.40 -5.21
C SER A 131 1.93 -12.06 -5.50
N GLU A 132 1.36 -12.79 -4.56
CA GLU A 132 0.05 -13.44 -4.72
C GLU A 132 -1.12 -12.46 -4.91
N PHE A 133 -0.95 -11.19 -4.53
CA PHE A 133 -1.97 -10.16 -4.67
C PHE A 133 -1.82 -9.30 -5.93
N VAL A 134 -0.69 -9.38 -6.64
CA VAL A 134 -0.42 -8.56 -7.85
C VAL A 134 -1.49 -8.76 -8.94
N SER A 135 -1.98 -9.99 -9.10
CA SER A 135 -3.02 -10.33 -10.09
C SER A 135 -4.45 -10.10 -9.60
N LYS A 136 -4.65 -9.65 -8.36
CA LYS A 136 -5.99 -9.47 -7.79
C LYS A 136 -6.55 -8.08 -8.11
N PRO A 137 -7.86 -7.98 -8.42
CA PRO A 137 -8.51 -6.69 -8.60
C PRO A 137 -8.34 -5.79 -7.38
N ALA A 138 -7.98 -4.53 -7.62
CA ALA A 138 -7.76 -3.55 -6.55
C ALA A 138 -9.01 -3.34 -5.66
N ALA A 139 -10.20 -3.38 -6.26
CA ALA A 139 -11.47 -3.29 -5.55
C ALA A 139 -11.69 -4.44 -4.55
N LEU A 140 -11.31 -5.68 -4.92
CA LEU A 140 -11.44 -6.83 -4.02
C LEU A 140 -10.46 -6.75 -2.85
N ILE A 141 -9.24 -6.27 -3.10
CA ILE A 141 -8.24 -6.05 -2.03
C ILE A 141 -8.75 -4.99 -1.06
N ALA A 142 -9.27 -3.86 -1.58
CA ALA A 142 -9.82 -2.79 -0.77
C ALA A 142 -10.97 -3.28 0.12
N LYS A 143 -11.93 -3.98 -0.46
CA LYS A 143 -13.10 -4.54 0.26
C LYS A 143 -12.68 -5.54 1.34
N ALA A 144 -11.77 -6.46 1.01
CA ALA A 144 -11.24 -7.41 1.99
C ALA A 144 -10.47 -6.72 3.12
N ALA A 145 -9.69 -5.67 2.81
CA ALA A 145 -8.95 -4.91 3.81
C ALA A 145 -9.89 -4.15 4.75
N VAL A 146 -10.97 -3.56 4.24
CA VAL A 146 -12.00 -2.88 5.05
C VAL A 146 -12.73 -3.88 5.94
N ASP A 147 -13.09 -5.07 5.43
CA ASP A 147 -13.76 -6.11 6.23
C ASP A 147 -12.84 -6.60 7.37
N ILE A 148 -11.57 -6.86 7.11
CA ILE A 148 -10.61 -7.25 8.16
C ILE A 148 -10.44 -6.14 9.18
N ALA A 149 -10.24 -4.90 8.73
CA ALA A 149 -10.04 -3.75 9.61
C ALA A 149 -11.25 -3.49 10.51
N SER A 150 -12.47 -3.55 9.96
CA SER A 150 -13.71 -3.36 10.72
C SER A 150 -13.92 -4.42 11.81
N ARG A 151 -13.57 -5.68 11.50
CA ARG A 151 -13.59 -6.78 12.49
C ARG A 151 -12.54 -6.58 13.58
N LEU A 152 -11.34 -6.12 13.23
CA LEU A 152 -10.27 -5.85 14.18
C LEU A 152 -10.62 -4.72 15.15
N ILE A 153 -11.38 -3.73 14.70
CA ILE A 153 -11.83 -2.58 15.50
C ILE A 153 -13.15 -2.90 16.25
N GLY A 154 -13.72 -4.10 16.03
CA GLY A 154 -14.96 -4.52 16.70
C GLY A 154 -16.24 -3.90 16.13
N ARG A 155 -16.20 -3.49 14.87
CA ARG A 155 -17.36 -2.96 14.11
C ARG A 155 -17.55 -3.79 12.85
N PRO A 156 -18.04 -5.04 12.94
CA PRO A 156 -18.21 -5.89 11.75
C PRO A 156 -19.24 -5.25 10.80
N LEU A 157 -18.96 -5.41 9.50
CA LEU A 157 -19.91 -5.07 8.43
C LEU A 157 -21.23 -5.80 8.67
N GLY A 158 -22.35 -5.10 8.57
CA GLY A 158 -23.66 -5.72 8.50
C GLY A 158 -23.71 -6.68 7.30
N GLN A 159 -24.35 -7.85 7.46
CA GLN A 159 -24.37 -8.92 6.44
C GLN A 159 -25.16 -8.57 5.15
N GLY A 160 -25.57 -7.30 4.95
CA GLY A 160 -26.57 -6.88 3.97
C GLY A 160 -26.09 -6.36 2.62
N GLU A 161 -24.80 -6.05 2.40
CA GLU A 161 -24.41 -5.22 1.24
C GLU A 161 -23.43 -5.85 0.25
N ALA A 162 -23.03 -7.10 0.42
CA ALA A 162 -22.21 -7.77 -0.59
C ALA A 162 -23.11 -8.45 -1.64
N SER A 163 -23.00 -8.05 -2.92
CA SER A 163 -23.49 -8.88 -3.99
C SER A 163 -22.92 -10.29 -3.83
N MET A 164 -23.74 -11.34 -3.95
CA MET A 164 -23.38 -12.73 -3.61
C MET A 164 -22.06 -13.18 -4.23
N ASP A 165 -21.80 -12.80 -5.46
CA ASP A 165 -20.64 -13.24 -6.24
C ASP A 165 -19.33 -12.59 -5.75
N THR A 166 -19.34 -11.29 -5.45
CA THR A 166 -18.19 -10.57 -4.89
C THR A 166 -17.86 -11.01 -3.45
N GLY A 167 -18.87 -11.49 -2.71
CA GLY A 167 -18.71 -11.96 -1.33
C GLY A 167 -17.82 -13.19 -1.22
N ASP A 168 -17.95 -14.14 -2.15
CA ASP A 168 -17.16 -15.38 -2.13
C ASP A 168 -15.70 -15.15 -2.50
N GLU A 169 -15.41 -14.25 -3.45
CA GLU A 169 -14.02 -13.88 -3.76
C GLU A 169 -13.35 -13.14 -2.60
N VAL A 170 -14.04 -12.22 -1.96
CA VAL A 170 -13.54 -11.54 -0.75
C VAL A 170 -13.26 -12.57 0.35
N ARG A 171 -14.19 -13.50 0.62
CA ARG A 171 -14.01 -14.55 1.62
C ARG A 171 -12.77 -15.42 1.38
N ARG A 172 -12.42 -15.69 0.12
CA ARG A 172 -11.21 -16.43 -0.26
C ARG A 172 -9.93 -15.62 -0.01
N LEU A 173 -9.99 -14.29 -0.05
CA LEU A 173 -8.85 -13.41 0.21
C LEU A 173 -8.59 -13.19 1.71
N LEU A 174 -9.63 -13.19 2.55
CA LEU A 174 -9.51 -12.92 3.98
C LEU A 174 -8.44 -13.77 4.69
N PRO A 175 -8.39 -15.12 4.56
CA PRO A 175 -7.38 -15.93 5.26
C PRO A 175 -5.96 -15.66 4.72
N ARG A 176 -5.83 -15.34 3.43
CA ARG A 176 -4.53 -15.02 2.84
C ARG A 176 -3.99 -13.69 3.36
N ILE A 177 -4.80 -12.65 3.37
CA ILE A 177 -4.42 -11.34 3.91
C ILE A 177 -4.15 -11.46 5.43
N SER A 178 -4.98 -12.21 6.17
CA SER A 178 -4.79 -12.45 7.61
C SER A 178 -3.45 -13.14 7.90
N LYS A 179 -3.01 -14.06 7.05
CA LYS A 179 -1.70 -14.70 7.15
C LYS A 179 -0.56 -13.70 6.99
N THR A 180 -0.69 -12.69 6.11
CA THR A 180 0.34 -11.68 5.95
C THR A 180 0.48 -10.77 7.17
N LEU A 181 -0.62 -10.54 7.89
CA LEU A 181 -0.64 -9.76 9.13
C LEU A 181 0.15 -10.41 10.27
N SER A 182 0.32 -11.74 10.26
CA SER A 182 1.07 -12.45 11.32
C SER A 182 2.58 -12.25 11.24
N LYS A 183 3.12 -11.90 10.05
CA LYS A 183 4.57 -11.71 9.82
C LYS A 183 4.83 -10.50 8.92
N PRO A 184 4.53 -9.28 9.37
CA PRO A 184 4.74 -8.08 8.56
C PRO A 184 6.23 -7.79 8.38
N PRO A 185 6.64 -7.17 7.25
CA PRO A 185 7.98 -6.64 7.08
C PRO A 185 8.29 -5.61 8.17
N ARG A 186 9.48 -5.69 8.79
CA ARG A 186 9.88 -4.82 9.91
C ARG A 186 9.68 -3.33 9.62
N ALA A 187 10.09 -2.85 8.45
CA ALA A 187 9.96 -1.45 8.10
C ALA A 187 8.50 -0.98 8.07
N LEU A 188 7.59 -1.83 7.55
CA LEU A 188 6.17 -1.53 7.50
C LEU A 188 5.55 -1.56 8.90
N PHE A 189 5.93 -2.55 9.72
CA PHE A 189 5.52 -2.61 11.12
C PHE A 189 5.89 -1.32 11.87
N TYR A 190 7.15 -0.87 11.80
CA TYR A 190 7.59 0.36 12.46
C TYR A 190 6.90 1.62 11.93
N LYS A 191 6.59 1.68 10.62
CA LYS A 191 5.84 2.79 10.03
C LYS A 191 4.46 2.95 10.69
N TYR A 192 3.76 1.83 10.92
CA TYR A 192 2.40 1.80 11.46
C TYR A 192 2.31 1.56 12.99
N ALA A 193 3.45 1.41 13.67
CA ALA A 193 3.52 1.39 15.13
C ALA A 193 3.60 2.78 15.77
N ARG A 194 3.76 3.85 14.96
CA ARG A 194 3.85 5.24 15.41
C ARG A 194 2.47 5.80 15.78
N GLU A 195 2.45 6.81 16.65
CA GLU A 195 1.22 7.53 17.05
C GLU A 195 0.52 8.19 15.87
N GLU A 196 1.28 8.78 14.96
CA GLU A 196 0.78 9.41 13.73
C GLU A 196 -0.08 8.46 12.88
N ARG A 197 0.14 7.15 13.03
CA ARG A 197 -0.56 6.06 12.36
C ARG A 197 -1.42 5.24 13.33
N SER A 198 -1.94 5.87 14.37
CA SER A 198 -2.85 5.28 15.34
C SER A 198 -2.34 3.97 15.96
N ARG A 199 -1.02 3.72 15.93
CA ARG A 199 -0.34 2.50 16.44
C ARG A 199 -0.97 1.17 15.97
N VAL A 200 -1.60 1.17 14.78
CA VAL A 200 -2.41 0.03 14.31
C VAL A 200 -1.62 -1.26 14.14
N ALA A 201 -0.31 -1.19 13.84
CA ALA A 201 0.52 -2.38 13.73
C ALA A 201 0.64 -3.13 15.08
N LEU A 202 0.63 -2.43 16.21
CA LEU A 202 0.66 -3.04 17.55
C LEU A 202 -0.64 -3.77 17.86
N ALA A 203 -1.77 -3.22 17.41
CA ALA A 203 -3.07 -3.83 17.60
C ALA A 203 -3.23 -5.16 16.84
N VAL A 204 -2.59 -5.27 15.66
CA VAL A 204 -2.65 -6.45 14.80
C VAL A 204 -1.68 -7.54 15.24
N GLY A 205 -0.58 -7.23 15.92
CA GLY A 205 0.47 -8.18 16.30
C GLY A 205 0.02 -9.38 17.14
N GLY A 206 -1.27 -9.49 17.47
CA GLY A 206 -1.88 -10.63 18.17
C GLY A 206 -3.11 -11.20 17.45
N TYR A 207 -3.35 -10.82 16.18
CA TYR A 207 -4.50 -11.31 15.43
C TYR A 207 -4.36 -12.77 15.03
N GLN A 208 -5.20 -13.61 15.61
CA GLN A 208 -5.45 -14.97 15.16
C GLN A 208 -6.88 -14.99 14.58
N PRO A 209 -7.07 -15.36 13.31
CA PRO A 209 -8.37 -15.29 12.64
C PRO A 209 -9.48 -16.13 13.28
N GLU A 210 -9.12 -17.09 14.15
CA GLU A 210 -10.05 -18.01 14.81
C GLU A 210 -10.52 -17.55 16.20
N CYS A 211 -9.94 -16.47 16.76
CA CYS A 211 -10.26 -16.03 18.12
C CYS A 211 -10.72 -14.56 18.14
N GLY A 212 -12.00 -14.34 18.43
CA GLY A 212 -12.64 -13.01 18.53
C GLY A 212 -12.13 -12.08 19.66
N SER A 213 -10.92 -12.34 20.21
CA SER A 213 -10.37 -11.64 21.38
C SER A 213 -9.54 -10.38 21.06
N THR A 214 -9.40 -10.00 19.80
CA THR A 214 -8.46 -8.96 19.36
C THR A 214 -8.92 -7.54 19.69
N TYR A 215 -10.23 -7.33 19.81
CA TYR A 215 -10.81 -6.03 20.18
C TYR A 215 -10.33 -5.52 21.55
N ARG A 216 -10.19 -6.43 22.52
CA ARG A 216 -9.68 -6.07 23.87
C ARG A 216 -8.21 -5.60 23.84
N ARG A 217 -7.37 -6.14 22.92
CA ARG A 217 -5.97 -5.71 22.77
C ARG A 217 -5.85 -4.37 22.10
N TYR A 218 -6.71 -4.08 21.12
CA TYR A 218 -6.78 -2.76 20.48
C TYR A 218 -7.16 -1.67 21.48
N GLN A 219 -8.21 -1.90 22.29
CA GLN A 219 -8.59 -0.96 23.35
C GLN A 219 -7.45 -0.75 24.36
N LYS A 220 -6.74 -1.82 24.74
CA LYS A 220 -5.60 -1.73 25.66
C LYS A 220 -4.39 -0.98 25.04
N ALA A 221 -4.15 -1.11 23.75
CA ALA A 221 -3.10 -0.38 23.05
C ALA A 221 -3.46 1.11 22.86
N CYS A 222 -4.75 1.43 22.69
CA CYS A 222 -5.24 2.80 22.57
C CYS A 222 -5.48 3.49 23.92
N SER A 223 -5.67 2.74 25.02
CA SER A 223 -5.87 3.29 26.38
C SER A 223 -4.57 3.50 27.16
N LEU A 224 -3.42 3.16 26.60
CA LEU A 224 -2.07 3.46 27.12
C LEU A 224 -1.54 4.81 26.59
N VAL A 225 -2.41 5.64 26.04
CA VAL A 225 -2.24 7.04 25.67
C VAL A 225 -3.17 7.88 26.54
#